data_9c9c0d9a69d0782464155c9fe47b29e9
#
_entry.id   9c9c0d9a69d0782464155c9fe47b29e9
#
_cell.length_a   1.000
_cell.length_b   1.000
_cell.length_c   1.000
_cell.angle_alpha   90.00
_cell.angle_beta   90.00
_cell.angle_gamma   90.00
#
_symmetry.space_group_name_H-M   'P 1'
#
loop_
_entity.id
_entity.type
_entity.pdbx_description
1 polymer ?
#
loop_
_entity_poly.entity_id
_entity_poly.type
_entity_poly.pdbx_seq_one_letter_code
_entity_poly.pdbx_strand_id
1 'polypeptide(L)'
;QLDLVPYVDTFPREMVMDDENGSPSKMKLAKNSDEIIKYLKEGYYQSRPTSGFFNGLGILWMITLGLTTLFASTGIATMTGVILFTIQSLLMGPLLAFIMLDMDENDGYRALKIVFFVTILTGIIGYGDFISFSESSFLTFFLFFGLLGLIIFNISRAFITISRKKVRASAIFGAFLFSIFLLYDFNLVRKRQDMIDGNTWENA
;
A
#
# COMPACT_ATOMS: atom_id res chain seq x y z
N GLN A 1 -2.16 25.60 15.04
CA GLN A 1 -2.53 24.78 16.22
C GLN A 1 -2.47 23.33 15.78
N LEU A 2 -1.42 22.64 16.19
CA LEU A 2 -1.33 21.17 16.07
C LEU A 2 -2.23 20.62 17.19
N ASP A 3 -3.42 20.16 16.85
CA ASP A 3 -4.26 19.38 17.74
C ASP A 3 -3.56 18.02 17.93
N LEU A 4 -2.75 17.97 19.00
CA LEU A 4 -2.14 16.73 19.45
C LEU A 4 -3.26 15.83 19.98
N VAL A 5 -3.64 14.82 19.20
CA VAL A 5 -4.54 13.76 19.63
C VAL A 5 -4.02 13.20 20.96
N PRO A 6 -4.85 13.12 22.01
CA PRO A 6 -4.43 12.58 23.30
C PRO A 6 -4.11 11.10 23.15
N TYR A 7 -2.85 10.80 22.94
CA TYR A 7 -2.36 9.43 22.96
C TYR A 7 -1.99 9.03 24.38
N VAL A 8 -2.43 7.84 24.77
CA VAL A 8 -2.20 7.23 26.08
C VAL A 8 -0.80 7.55 26.62
N ASP A 9 -0.74 8.09 27.86
CA ASP A 9 0.46 8.61 28.55
C ASP A 9 1.44 7.49 28.94
N THR A 10 2.02 6.83 27.96
CA THR A 10 3.14 5.92 28.21
C THR A 10 4.46 6.63 27.93
N PHE A 11 5.21 6.90 28.99
CA PHE A 11 6.57 7.41 28.94
C PHE A 11 7.56 6.33 29.38
N PRO A 12 8.81 6.35 28.89
CA PRO A 12 9.45 7.31 28.00
C PRO A 12 9.13 7.07 26.51
N ARG A 13 9.16 8.13 25.70
CA ARG A 13 8.95 8.08 24.25
C ARG A 13 10.23 8.35 23.47
N GLU A 14 10.49 7.55 22.45
CA GLU A 14 11.62 7.74 21.56
C GLU A 14 11.32 8.83 20.53
N MET A 15 12.20 9.82 20.48
CA MET A 15 12.17 10.92 19.53
C MET A 15 13.38 10.78 18.62
N VAL A 16 13.17 10.80 17.31
CA VAL A 16 14.20 10.58 16.29
C VAL A 16 14.32 11.80 15.41
N MET A 17 15.54 12.14 14.98
CA MET A 17 15.82 13.15 13.98
C MET A 17 16.60 12.51 12.84
N ASP A 18 16.23 12.82 11.61
CA ASP A 18 16.94 12.33 10.43
C ASP A 18 18.15 13.21 10.12
N ASP A 19 19.15 12.63 9.46
CA ASP A 19 20.26 13.33 8.84
C ASP A 19 19.84 13.99 7.50
N GLU A 20 20.80 14.66 6.85
CA GLU A 20 20.58 15.29 5.53
C GLU A 20 20.16 14.31 4.44
N ASN A 21 20.42 13.02 4.63
CA ASN A 21 20.04 11.93 3.71
C ASN A 21 18.68 11.32 4.06
N GLY A 22 18.04 11.77 5.15
CA GLY A 22 16.77 11.25 5.63
C GLY A 22 16.87 9.91 6.34
N SER A 23 18.04 9.61 6.90
CA SER A 23 18.24 8.43 7.76
C SER A 23 18.18 8.84 9.23
N PRO A 24 17.61 8.01 10.13
CA PRO A 24 17.62 8.29 11.56
C PRO A 24 19.03 8.40 12.09
N SER A 25 19.40 9.59 12.56
CA SER A 25 20.79 9.89 12.97
C SER A 25 20.92 10.21 14.46
N LYS A 26 19.88 10.76 15.07
CA LYS A 26 19.87 11.15 16.47
C LYS A 26 18.60 10.63 17.14
N MET A 27 18.77 10.09 18.35
CA MET A 27 17.68 9.59 19.15
C MET A 27 17.71 10.24 20.53
N LYS A 28 16.56 10.68 21.04
CA LYS A 28 16.35 11.21 22.38
C LYS A 28 15.15 10.54 23.01
N LEU A 29 15.18 10.37 24.33
CA LEU A 29 14.07 9.85 25.11
C LEU A 29 13.35 11.01 25.81
N ALA A 30 12.09 11.23 25.46
CA ALA A 30 11.22 12.18 26.13
C ALA A 30 10.54 11.51 27.33
N LYS A 31 10.71 12.10 28.52
CA LYS A 31 10.18 11.57 29.79
C LYS A 31 8.84 12.18 30.17
N ASN A 32 8.45 13.26 29.52
CA ASN A 32 7.18 13.97 29.74
C ASN A 32 6.72 14.71 28.49
N SER A 33 5.50 15.22 28.51
CA SER A 33 4.90 15.92 27.37
C SER A 33 5.64 17.22 26.98
N ASP A 34 6.22 17.92 27.95
CA ASP A 34 6.95 19.17 27.68
C ASP A 34 8.25 18.91 26.91
N GLU A 35 8.93 17.80 27.21
CA GLU A 35 10.11 17.37 26.44
C GLU A 35 9.73 16.97 25.01
N ILE A 36 8.57 16.34 24.80
CA ILE A 36 8.07 16.05 23.44
C ILE A 36 7.90 17.33 22.66
N ILE A 37 7.20 18.33 23.22
CA ILE A 37 6.97 19.62 22.57
C ILE A 37 8.29 20.32 22.24
N LYS A 38 9.25 20.24 23.17
CA LYS A 38 10.58 20.79 22.97
C LYS A 38 11.31 20.10 21.81
N TYR A 39 11.32 18.76 21.78
CA TYR A 39 12.00 17.99 20.75
C TYR A 39 11.32 18.13 19.38
N LEU A 40 9.98 18.24 19.31
CA LEU A 40 9.28 18.55 18.08
C LEU A 40 9.69 19.91 17.51
N LYS A 41 9.89 20.94 18.36
CA LYS A 41 10.41 22.24 17.93
C LYS A 41 11.86 22.19 17.44
N GLU A 42 12.66 21.24 17.95
CA GLU A 42 14.03 20.99 17.52
C GLU A 42 14.11 20.13 16.24
N GLY A 43 12.95 19.71 15.66
CA GLY A 43 12.89 18.90 14.43
C GLY A 43 12.95 17.39 14.66
N TYR A 44 12.82 16.94 15.90
CA TYR A 44 12.64 15.50 16.20
C TYR A 44 11.18 15.10 15.93
N TYR A 45 10.98 13.88 15.48
CA TYR A 45 9.66 13.27 15.38
C TYR A 45 9.58 12.03 16.28
N GLN A 46 8.37 11.64 16.66
CA GLN A 46 8.18 10.46 17.49
C GLN A 46 8.34 9.20 16.65
N SER A 47 9.29 8.32 17.03
CA SER A 47 9.35 6.97 16.51
C SER A 47 8.22 6.14 17.14
N ARG A 48 7.36 5.56 16.33
CA ARG A 48 6.34 4.64 16.81
C ARG A 48 6.87 3.22 16.69
N PRO A 49 7.02 2.48 17.80
CA PRO A 49 7.32 1.08 17.68
C PRO A 49 6.15 0.39 16.96
N THR A 50 6.44 -0.31 15.89
CA THR A 50 5.48 -1.21 15.24
C THR A 50 5.05 -2.24 16.27
N SER A 51 3.79 -2.22 16.70
CA SER A 51 3.31 -3.18 17.67
C SER A 51 3.36 -4.58 17.06
N GLY A 52 3.73 -5.60 17.87
CA GLY A 52 3.76 -6.98 17.40
C GLY A 52 2.43 -7.45 16.80
N PHE A 53 1.32 -6.85 17.23
CA PHE A 53 -0.01 -7.06 16.66
C PHE A 53 -0.07 -6.71 15.16
N PHE A 54 0.45 -5.54 14.75
CA PHE A 54 0.42 -5.12 13.35
C PHE A 54 1.38 -5.93 12.49
N ASN A 55 2.53 -6.34 13.03
CA ASN A 55 3.41 -7.26 12.34
C ASN A 55 2.72 -8.61 12.12
N GLY A 56 2.03 -9.14 13.14
CA GLY A 56 1.22 -10.36 13.03
C GLY A 56 0.10 -10.23 12.01
N LEU A 57 -0.61 -9.11 12.00
CA LEU A 57 -1.68 -8.82 11.03
C LEU A 57 -1.13 -8.74 9.59
N GLY A 58 0.02 -8.10 9.41
CA GLY A 58 0.70 -8.03 8.11
C GLY A 58 1.14 -9.41 7.59
N ILE A 59 1.69 -10.25 8.47
CA ILE A 59 2.05 -11.63 8.13
C ILE A 59 0.80 -12.44 7.75
N LEU A 60 -0.28 -12.33 8.53
CA LEU A 60 -1.54 -13.02 8.24
C LEU A 60 -2.12 -12.58 6.90
N TRP A 61 -2.08 -11.27 6.60
CA TRP A 61 -2.50 -10.74 5.31
C TRP A 61 -1.65 -11.29 4.15
N MET A 62 -0.33 -11.39 4.31
CA MET A 62 0.56 -11.97 3.30
C MET A 62 0.27 -13.46 3.06
N ILE A 63 -0.02 -14.22 4.11
CA ILE A 63 -0.40 -15.63 4.00
C ILE A 63 -1.72 -15.76 3.24
N THR A 64 -2.75 -14.99 3.61
CA THR A 64 -4.04 -15.02 2.92
C THR A 64 -3.92 -14.58 1.46
N LEU A 65 -3.06 -13.61 1.14
CA LEU A 65 -2.75 -13.19 -0.23
C LEU A 65 -2.16 -14.36 -1.04
N GLY A 66 -1.16 -15.06 -0.49
CA GLY A 66 -0.56 -16.22 -1.15
C GLY A 66 -1.56 -17.35 -1.39
N LEU A 67 -2.38 -17.66 -0.41
CA LEU A 67 -3.43 -18.67 -0.53
C LEU A 67 -4.50 -18.26 -1.56
N THR A 68 -4.98 -17.03 -1.53
CA THR A 68 -5.95 -16.52 -2.51
C THR A 68 -5.40 -16.63 -3.93
N THR A 69 -4.15 -16.22 -4.14
CA THR A 69 -3.49 -16.32 -5.45
C THR A 69 -3.36 -17.77 -5.91
N LEU A 70 -3.00 -18.69 -5.00
CA LEU A 70 -2.88 -20.11 -5.31
C LEU A 70 -4.24 -20.70 -5.73
N PHE A 71 -5.31 -20.46 -4.99
CA PHE A 71 -6.63 -20.97 -5.30
C PHE A 71 -7.21 -20.33 -6.57
N ALA A 72 -6.98 -19.03 -6.80
CA ALA A 72 -7.38 -18.36 -8.02
C ALA A 72 -6.66 -18.91 -9.26
N SER A 73 -5.37 -19.26 -9.14
CA SER A 73 -4.58 -19.79 -10.27
C SER A 73 -4.90 -21.25 -10.60
N THR A 74 -5.34 -22.03 -9.64
CA THR A 74 -5.62 -23.49 -9.85
C THR A 74 -7.06 -23.76 -10.28
N GLY A 75 -7.97 -22.82 -10.10
CA GLY A 75 -9.40 -23.00 -10.40
C GLY A 75 -10.11 -24.04 -9.54
N ILE A 76 -9.42 -24.62 -8.54
CA ILE A 76 -9.86 -25.80 -7.75
C ILE A 76 -10.78 -25.34 -6.65
N ALA A 77 -11.60 -24.68 -6.51
CA ALA A 77 -12.50 -24.29 -5.40
C ALA A 77 -12.77 -22.78 -5.39
N THR A 78 -13.49 -22.31 -6.36
CA THR A 78 -13.90 -20.91 -6.54
C THR A 78 -14.49 -20.33 -5.25
N MET A 79 -15.34 -21.07 -4.53
CA MET A 79 -15.91 -20.63 -3.25
C MET A 79 -14.84 -20.38 -2.18
N THR A 80 -13.83 -21.24 -2.09
CA THR A 80 -12.71 -21.06 -1.14
C THR A 80 -11.91 -19.81 -1.50
N GLY A 81 -11.69 -19.56 -2.79
CA GLY A 81 -11.04 -18.35 -3.29
C GLY A 81 -11.82 -17.09 -2.90
N VAL A 82 -13.13 -17.06 -3.05
CA VAL A 82 -14.00 -15.94 -2.66
C VAL A 82 -13.95 -15.70 -1.14
N ILE A 83 -14.01 -16.75 -0.33
CA ILE A 83 -13.91 -16.64 1.13
C ILE A 83 -12.54 -16.06 1.53
N LEU A 84 -11.46 -16.59 0.97
CA LEU A 84 -10.10 -16.10 1.25
C LEU A 84 -9.93 -14.66 0.81
N PHE A 85 -10.45 -14.28 -0.36
CA PHE A 85 -10.43 -12.89 -0.83
C PHE A 85 -11.20 -11.95 0.11
N THR A 86 -12.35 -12.40 0.62
CA THR A 86 -13.13 -11.64 1.60
C THR A 86 -12.33 -11.43 2.90
N ILE A 87 -11.71 -12.49 3.41
CA ILE A 87 -10.85 -12.41 4.61
C ILE A 87 -9.68 -11.46 4.36
N GLN A 88 -9.02 -11.57 3.23
CA GLN A 88 -7.91 -10.69 2.83
C GLN A 88 -8.34 -9.22 2.77
N SER A 89 -9.51 -8.94 2.20
CA SER A 89 -10.06 -7.58 2.12
C SER A 89 -10.39 -7.01 3.49
N LEU A 90 -10.94 -7.83 4.40
CA LEU A 90 -11.20 -7.43 5.79
C LEU A 90 -9.91 -7.15 6.56
N LEU A 91 -8.85 -7.92 6.34
CA LEU A 91 -7.54 -7.70 6.97
C LEU A 91 -6.85 -6.43 6.44
N MET A 92 -7.10 -6.08 5.17
CA MET A 92 -6.53 -4.88 4.57
C MET A 92 -7.05 -3.58 5.20
N GLY A 93 -8.31 -3.56 5.65
CA GLY A 93 -8.90 -2.38 6.30
C GLY A 93 -8.11 -1.88 7.51
N PRO A 94 -7.90 -2.70 8.55
CA PRO A 94 -7.09 -2.33 9.72
C PRO A 94 -5.64 -1.98 9.36
N LEU A 95 -5.01 -2.65 8.38
CA LEU A 95 -3.66 -2.31 7.92
C LEU A 95 -3.62 -0.91 7.30
N LEU A 96 -4.57 -0.58 6.43
CA LEU A 96 -4.68 0.75 5.84
C LEU A 96 -4.99 1.82 6.89
N ALA A 97 -5.91 1.53 7.81
CA ALA A 97 -6.23 2.44 8.90
C ALA A 97 -5.00 2.76 9.75
N PHE A 98 -4.16 1.75 10.04
CA PHE A 98 -2.92 1.96 10.77
C PHE A 98 -1.91 2.83 10.00
N ILE A 99 -1.76 2.61 8.69
CA ILE A 99 -0.91 3.45 7.84
C ILE A 99 -1.44 4.89 7.82
N MET A 100 -2.76 5.07 7.77
CA MET A 100 -3.38 6.40 7.76
C MET A 100 -3.23 7.14 9.10
N LEU A 101 -3.11 6.43 10.22
CA LEU A 101 -2.84 7.06 11.53
C LEU A 101 -1.46 7.76 11.58
N ASP A 102 -0.52 7.34 10.74
CA ASP A 102 0.80 7.96 10.61
C ASP A 102 0.86 9.11 9.60
N MET A 103 -0.20 9.28 8.81
CA MET A 103 -0.32 10.36 7.83
C MET A 103 -1.00 11.58 8.45
N ASP A 104 -0.59 12.78 8.02
CA ASP A 104 -1.37 13.98 8.27
C ASP A 104 -2.76 13.85 7.60
N GLU A 105 -3.83 14.27 8.28
CA GLU A 105 -5.21 14.21 7.76
C GLU A 105 -5.35 14.79 6.36
N ASN A 106 -4.66 15.91 6.08
CA ASN A 106 -4.62 16.54 4.77
C ASN A 106 -3.99 15.65 3.70
N ASP A 107 -2.91 14.97 4.03
CA ASP A 107 -2.21 14.09 3.09
C ASP A 107 -2.99 12.80 2.87
N GLY A 108 -3.62 12.25 3.91
CA GLY A 108 -4.54 11.12 3.82
C GLY A 108 -5.74 11.42 2.91
N TYR A 109 -6.37 12.58 3.09
CA TYR A 109 -7.51 13.00 2.27
C TYR A 109 -7.11 13.27 0.80
N ARG A 110 -5.94 13.86 0.56
CA ARG A 110 -5.40 14.04 -0.80
C ARG A 110 -5.11 12.71 -1.47
N ALA A 111 -4.48 11.77 -0.75
CA ALA A 111 -4.22 10.42 -1.26
C ALA A 111 -5.52 9.70 -1.64
N LEU A 112 -6.54 9.75 -0.76
CA LEU A 112 -7.85 9.16 -1.03
C LEU A 112 -8.50 9.73 -2.29
N LYS A 113 -8.48 11.06 -2.46
CA LYS A 113 -9.00 11.70 -3.68
C LYS A 113 -8.25 11.23 -4.93
N ILE A 114 -6.93 11.19 -4.89
CA ILE A 114 -6.12 10.76 -6.04
C ILE A 114 -6.47 9.32 -6.40
N VAL A 115 -6.50 8.40 -5.43
CA VAL A 115 -6.86 7.00 -5.65
C VAL A 115 -8.27 6.89 -6.25
N PHE A 116 -9.25 7.61 -5.70
CA PHE A 116 -10.62 7.60 -6.19
C PHE A 116 -10.70 8.05 -7.66
N PHE A 117 -10.10 9.19 -8.00
CA PHE A 117 -10.11 9.69 -9.39
C PHE A 117 -9.34 8.78 -10.34
N VAL A 118 -8.19 8.26 -9.92
CA VAL A 118 -7.41 7.32 -10.75
C VAL A 118 -8.22 6.05 -11.00
N THR A 119 -8.88 5.49 -9.98
CA THR A 119 -9.69 4.28 -10.13
C THR A 119 -10.86 4.50 -11.09
N ILE A 120 -11.59 5.60 -10.95
CA ILE A 120 -12.70 5.92 -11.87
C ILE A 120 -12.18 6.11 -13.30
N LEU A 121 -11.12 6.91 -13.47
CA LEU A 121 -10.56 7.20 -14.79
C LEU A 121 -10.05 5.93 -15.48
N THR A 122 -9.27 5.12 -14.75
CA THR A 122 -8.75 3.85 -15.27
C THR A 122 -9.86 2.83 -15.51
N GLY A 123 -10.92 2.84 -14.68
CA GLY A 123 -12.11 2.03 -14.89
C GLY A 123 -12.84 2.40 -16.19
N ILE A 124 -13.11 3.68 -16.41
CA ILE A 124 -13.77 4.16 -17.63
C ILE A 124 -12.93 3.82 -18.89
N ILE A 125 -11.62 4.09 -18.85
CA ILE A 125 -10.74 3.85 -20.00
C ILE A 125 -10.54 2.35 -20.23
N GLY A 126 -10.25 1.59 -19.18
CA GLY A 126 -9.96 0.16 -19.28
C GLY A 126 -11.18 -0.67 -19.64
N TYR A 127 -12.32 -0.42 -18.99
CA TYR A 127 -13.57 -1.12 -19.25
C TYR A 127 -14.25 -0.64 -20.54
N GLY A 128 -14.03 0.61 -20.97
CA GLY A 128 -14.57 1.17 -22.20
C GLY A 128 -13.98 0.58 -23.49
N ASP A 129 -12.95 -0.26 -23.37
CA ASP A 129 -12.28 -0.96 -24.47
C ASP A 129 -11.81 -0.06 -25.62
N PHE A 130 -11.48 1.20 -25.29
CA PHE A 130 -10.94 2.14 -26.29
C PHE A 130 -9.59 1.71 -26.84
N ILE A 131 -8.83 0.95 -26.06
CA ILE A 131 -7.51 0.41 -26.39
C ILE A 131 -7.39 -0.98 -25.77
N SER A 132 -6.95 -1.97 -26.54
CA SER A 132 -6.73 -3.34 -26.11
C SER A 132 -5.45 -3.47 -25.26
N PHE A 133 -5.48 -2.96 -24.05
CA PHE A 133 -4.33 -3.01 -23.13
C PHE A 133 -3.92 -4.43 -22.75
N SER A 134 -4.90 -5.32 -22.55
CA SER A 134 -4.67 -6.71 -22.10
C SER A 134 -4.02 -7.60 -23.20
N GLU A 135 -4.04 -7.20 -24.46
CA GLU A 135 -3.41 -7.94 -25.58
C GLU A 135 -1.96 -7.53 -25.81
N SER A 136 -1.51 -6.44 -25.20
CA SER A 136 -0.14 -5.95 -25.37
C SER A 136 0.85 -6.78 -24.56
N SER A 137 1.56 -7.69 -25.24
CA SER A 137 2.65 -8.46 -24.61
C SER A 137 3.71 -7.55 -23.98
N PHE A 138 4.03 -6.43 -24.62
CA PHE A 138 4.95 -5.44 -24.07
C PHE A 138 4.46 -4.90 -22.72
N LEU A 139 3.18 -4.56 -22.63
CA LEU A 139 2.60 -4.04 -21.39
C LEU A 139 2.63 -5.08 -20.28
N THR A 140 2.31 -6.32 -20.58
CA THR A 140 2.37 -7.44 -19.63
C THR A 140 3.79 -7.62 -19.07
N PHE A 141 4.80 -7.63 -19.93
CA PHE A 141 6.19 -7.70 -19.50
C PHE A 141 6.61 -6.48 -18.67
N PHE A 142 6.22 -5.27 -19.08
CA PHE A 142 6.53 -4.04 -18.36
C PHE A 142 5.93 -4.07 -16.95
N LEU A 143 4.67 -4.48 -16.81
CA LEU A 143 3.99 -4.60 -15.53
C LEU A 143 4.65 -5.65 -14.64
N PHE A 144 4.97 -6.81 -15.18
CA PHE A 144 5.62 -7.88 -14.44
C PHE A 144 7.00 -7.46 -13.92
N PHE A 145 7.87 -6.97 -14.78
CA PHE A 145 9.22 -6.55 -14.38
C PHE A 145 9.21 -5.28 -13.55
N GLY A 146 8.28 -4.37 -13.78
CA GLY A 146 8.08 -3.19 -12.96
C GLY A 146 7.69 -3.55 -11.53
N LEU A 147 6.74 -4.47 -11.36
CA LEU A 147 6.33 -4.97 -10.05
C LEU A 147 7.47 -5.72 -9.35
N LEU A 148 8.16 -6.60 -10.06
CA LEU A 148 9.31 -7.33 -9.54
C LEU A 148 10.40 -6.36 -9.06
N GLY A 149 10.70 -5.33 -9.84
CA GLY A 149 11.65 -4.29 -9.46
C GLY A 149 11.23 -3.53 -8.20
N LEU A 150 9.95 -3.19 -8.06
CA LEU A 150 9.41 -2.56 -6.85
C LEU A 150 9.52 -3.49 -5.64
N ILE A 151 9.22 -4.76 -5.77
CA ILE A 151 9.34 -5.75 -4.70
C ILE A 151 10.80 -5.85 -4.25
N ILE A 152 11.73 -6.03 -5.18
CA ILE A 152 13.17 -6.11 -4.87
C ILE A 152 13.64 -4.82 -4.18
N PHE A 153 13.22 -3.65 -4.68
CA PHE A 153 13.56 -2.37 -4.06
C PHE A 153 13.03 -2.27 -2.62
N ASN A 154 11.78 -2.66 -2.37
CA ASN A 154 11.21 -2.63 -1.04
C ASN A 154 11.85 -3.64 -0.08
N ILE A 155 12.20 -4.84 -0.57
CA ILE A 155 12.97 -5.82 0.22
C ILE A 155 14.35 -5.25 0.56
N SER A 156 15.03 -4.63 -0.41
CA SER A 156 16.35 -4.01 -0.19
C SER A 156 16.32 -2.93 0.90
N ARG A 157 15.21 -2.21 1.06
CA ARG A 157 15.04 -1.23 2.14
C ARG A 157 15.08 -1.83 3.54
N ALA A 158 14.77 -3.10 3.70
CA ALA A 158 14.87 -3.78 4.98
C ALA A 158 16.33 -4.04 5.41
N PHE A 159 17.26 -4.02 4.46
CA PHE A 159 18.67 -4.34 4.70
C PHE A 159 19.62 -3.16 4.47
N ILE A 160 19.21 -2.17 3.69
CA ILE A 160 20.06 -1.05 3.28
C ILE A 160 19.32 0.26 3.54
N THR A 161 20.00 1.22 4.15
CA THR A 161 19.47 2.58 4.33
C THR A 161 19.39 3.29 2.99
N ILE A 162 18.19 3.62 2.54
CA ILE A 162 17.94 4.26 1.25
C ILE A 162 17.45 5.70 1.48
N SER A 163 18.00 6.64 0.74
CA SER A 163 17.67 8.07 0.87
C SER A 163 16.18 8.34 0.58
N ARG A 164 15.59 9.30 1.27
CA ARG A 164 14.17 9.72 1.09
C ARG A 164 13.83 10.06 -0.36
N LYS A 165 14.76 10.66 -1.11
CA LYS A 165 14.56 10.98 -2.54
C LYS A 165 14.30 9.73 -3.38
N LYS A 166 15.07 8.64 -3.16
CA LYS A 166 14.89 7.38 -3.86
C LYS A 166 13.59 6.68 -3.45
N VAL A 167 13.23 6.74 -2.16
CA VAL A 167 11.95 6.21 -1.67
C VAL A 167 10.77 6.93 -2.30
N ARG A 168 10.81 8.27 -2.36
CA ARG A 168 9.77 9.08 -3.01
C ARG A 168 9.66 8.78 -4.51
N ALA A 169 10.78 8.65 -5.21
CA ALA A 169 10.78 8.29 -6.63
C ALA A 169 10.17 6.89 -6.86
N SER A 170 10.52 5.91 -6.03
CA SER A 170 9.92 4.56 -6.07
C SER A 170 8.42 4.58 -5.79
N ALA A 171 7.95 5.42 -4.85
CA ALA A 171 6.51 5.56 -4.56
C ALA A 171 5.74 6.15 -5.75
N ILE A 172 6.30 7.18 -6.41
CA ILE A 172 5.70 7.78 -7.61
C ILE A 172 5.65 6.76 -8.76
N PHE A 173 6.77 6.05 -8.98
CA PHE A 173 6.83 4.98 -9.98
C PHE A 173 5.83 3.86 -9.67
N GLY A 174 5.70 3.46 -8.40
CA GLY A 174 4.72 2.48 -7.95
C GLY A 174 3.28 2.93 -8.22
N ALA A 175 2.94 4.17 -7.88
CA ALA A 175 1.60 4.72 -8.15
C ALA A 175 1.26 4.71 -9.65
N PHE A 176 2.22 5.10 -10.50
CA PHE A 176 2.07 5.03 -11.96
C PHE A 176 1.90 3.59 -12.45
N LEU A 177 2.75 2.67 -11.99
CA LEU A 177 2.68 1.26 -12.35
C LEU A 177 1.34 0.63 -11.96
N PHE A 178 0.86 0.88 -10.74
CA PHE A 178 -0.44 0.38 -10.28
C PHE A 178 -1.61 0.99 -11.05
N SER A 179 -1.52 2.25 -11.49
CA SER A 179 -2.54 2.84 -12.36
C SER A 179 -2.63 2.11 -13.70
N ILE A 180 -1.50 1.69 -14.27
CA ILE A 180 -1.48 0.90 -15.49
C ILE A 180 -2.00 -0.53 -15.23
N PHE A 181 -1.70 -1.14 -14.08
CA PHE A 181 -2.30 -2.42 -13.68
C PHE A 181 -3.82 -2.34 -13.63
N LEU A 182 -4.38 -1.30 -13.03
CA LEU A 182 -5.83 -1.10 -13.00
C LEU A 182 -6.42 -1.00 -14.42
N LEU A 183 -5.78 -0.25 -15.32
CA LEU A 183 -6.20 -0.18 -16.73
C LEU A 183 -6.20 -1.56 -17.38
N TYR A 184 -5.14 -2.32 -17.18
CA TYR A 184 -4.99 -3.68 -17.71
C TYR A 184 -6.08 -4.61 -17.16
N ASP A 185 -6.29 -4.60 -15.85
CA ASP A 185 -7.26 -5.47 -15.18
C ASP A 185 -8.70 -5.14 -15.61
N PHE A 186 -9.10 -3.86 -15.65
CA PHE A 186 -10.42 -3.48 -16.14
C PHE A 186 -10.65 -3.88 -17.60
N ASN A 187 -9.63 -3.75 -18.45
CA ASN A 187 -9.71 -4.20 -19.84
C ASN A 187 -9.79 -5.74 -19.94
N LEU A 188 -9.05 -6.46 -19.11
CA LEU A 188 -9.10 -7.91 -19.04
C LEU A 188 -10.46 -8.42 -18.56
N VAL A 189 -11.04 -7.79 -17.52
CA VAL A 189 -12.38 -8.11 -17.01
C VAL A 189 -13.42 -7.92 -18.11
N ARG A 190 -13.36 -6.80 -18.83
CA ARG A 190 -14.27 -6.53 -19.95
C ARG A 190 -14.19 -7.61 -21.02
N LYS A 191 -12.99 -7.97 -21.47
CA LYS A 191 -12.80 -9.00 -22.51
C LYS A 191 -13.25 -10.39 -22.06
N ARG A 192 -12.98 -10.75 -20.82
CA ARG A 192 -13.50 -12.02 -20.27
C ARG A 192 -15.02 -12.04 -20.24
N GLN A 193 -15.64 -10.94 -19.88
CA GLN A 193 -17.09 -10.81 -19.87
C GLN A 193 -17.70 -10.97 -21.26
N ASP A 194 -17.05 -10.42 -22.29
CA ASP A 194 -17.51 -10.56 -23.68
C ASP A 194 -17.30 -11.99 -24.24
N MET A 195 -16.27 -12.71 -23.77
CA MET A 195 -16.00 -14.11 -24.19
C MET A 195 -16.96 -15.14 -23.58
N ILE A 196 -17.55 -14.84 -22.45
CA ILE A 196 -18.33 -15.82 -21.67
C ILE A 196 -19.79 -15.37 -21.55
N ASP A 197 -20.37 -14.93 -22.65
CA ASP A 197 -21.82 -14.69 -22.83
C ASP A 197 -22.66 -14.65 -21.53
N GLY A 198 -22.31 -13.77 -20.63
CA GLY A 198 -23.06 -13.39 -19.43
C GLY A 198 -22.98 -14.36 -18.26
N ASN A 199 -22.53 -13.84 -17.15
CA ASN A 199 -23.03 -14.18 -15.82
C ASN A 199 -22.77 -15.57 -15.26
N THR A 200 -21.55 -16.02 -15.25
CA THR A 200 -21.20 -17.10 -14.32
C THR A 200 -20.24 -16.58 -13.27
N TRP A 201 -20.47 -16.96 -12.03
CA TRP A 201 -19.57 -16.74 -10.89
C TRP A 201 -18.15 -17.29 -11.11
N GLU A 202 -17.96 -18.03 -12.18
CA GLU A 202 -16.67 -18.57 -12.64
C GLU A 202 -15.75 -17.48 -13.23
N ASN A 203 -16.28 -16.27 -13.45
CA ASN A 203 -15.56 -15.12 -14.03
C ASN A 203 -15.20 -14.04 -13.00
N ALA A 204 -15.64 -14.19 -11.78
CA ALA A 204 -15.26 -13.35 -10.67
C ALA A 204 -14.01 -13.91 -10.00
#